data_53be47e1c3f226a0fdb4c617ff359484
#
_entry.id   53be47e1c3f226a0fdb4c617ff359484
#
_cell.length_a   1.000
_cell.length_b   1.000
_cell.length_c   1.000
_cell.angle_alpha   90.00
_cell.angle_beta   90.00
_cell.angle_gamma   90.00
#
_symmetry.space_group_name_H-M   'P 1'
#
loop_
_entity.id
_entity.type
_entity.pdbx_description
1 polymer ?
#
loop_
_entity_poly.entity_id
_entity_poly.type
_entity_poly.pdbx_seq_one_letter_code
_entity_poly.pdbx_strand_id
1 'polypeptide(L)'
;MGVSVDEFLAMVAKLPETEQSDGGSWIALKVCGKGFGYLWERTETVGLKQTIAEQMALVAERPEVFEIQYTSGQFGWVVVHLAKIDPTELFELVTEAWCLTAPRPLVDAFEAGR
;
A
#
# COMPACT_ATOMS: atom_id res chain seq x y z
N MET A 1 5.23 12.50 -13.01
CA MET A 1 5.73 12.61 -11.64
C MET A 1 5.73 11.26 -11.00
N GLY A 2 6.69 10.97 -10.19
CA GLY A 2 6.82 9.68 -9.57
C GLY A 2 7.23 9.80 -8.12
N VAL A 3 7.34 8.66 -7.47
CA VAL A 3 7.74 8.54 -6.07
C VAL A 3 8.94 7.61 -6.03
N SER A 4 10.00 8.01 -5.32
CA SER A 4 11.15 7.14 -5.13
C SER A 4 10.86 6.10 -4.04
N VAL A 5 11.67 5.04 -4.00
CA VAL A 5 11.57 4.04 -2.94
C VAL A 5 11.72 4.68 -1.57
N ASP A 6 12.70 5.56 -1.41
CA ASP A 6 12.94 6.23 -0.12
C ASP A 6 11.75 7.11 0.29
N GLU A 7 11.16 7.83 -0.66
CA GLU A 7 9.99 8.65 -0.39
C GLU A 7 8.80 7.78 0.02
N PHE A 8 8.63 6.64 -0.64
CA PHE A 8 7.57 5.70 -0.29
C PHE A 8 7.73 5.16 1.13
N LEU A 9 8.94 4.72 1.48
CA LEU A 9 9.18 4.20 2.81
C LEU A 9 8.99 5.28 3.90
N ALA A 10 9.35 6.51 3.59
CA ALA A 10 9.15 7.62 4.53
C ALA A 10 7.67 7.89 4.76
N MET A 11 6.83 7.80 3.72
CA MET A 11 5.40 8.03 3.91
C MET A 11 4.73 6.89 4.68
N VAL A 12 5.19 5.65 4.49
CA VAL A 12 4.69 4.51 5.25
C VAL A 12 4.99 4.70 6.74
N ALA A 13 6.19 5.20 7.05
CA ALA A 13 6.61 5.39 8.43
C ALA A 13 5.79 6.43 9.18
N LYS A 14 5.01 7.26 8.49
CA LYS A 14 4.13 8.23 9.13
C LYS A 14 2.87 7.59 9.71
N LEU A 15 2.56 6.37 9.32
CA LEU A 15 1.38 5.66 9.83
C LEU A 15 1.74 4.94 11.12
N PRO A 16 0.79 4.92 12.11
CA PRO A 16 1.08 4.34 13.43
C PRO A 16 1.38 2.85 13.39
N GLU A 17 2.31 2.42 14.23
CA GLU A 17 2.60 1.02 14.49
C GLU A 17 3.01 0.22 13.25
N THR A 18 3.64 0.88 12.28
CA THR A 18 4.11 0.18 11.08
C THR A 18 5.48 -0.42 11.30
N GLU A 19 5.70 -1.56 10.65
CA GLU A 19 6.97 -2.27 10.68
C GLU A 19 7.36 -2.66 9.27
N GLN A 20 8.65 -2.76 9.02
CA GLN A 20 9.19 -3.24 7.75
C GLN A 20 9.96 -4.52 8.02
N SER A 21 9.73 -5.52 7.18
CA SER A 21 10.40 -6.81 7.33
C SER A 21 11.01 -7.18 5.99
N ASP A 22 12.35 -7.30 5.96
CA ASP A 22 13.08 -7.65 4.75
C ASP A 22 12.94 -9.14 4.46
N GLY A 23 12.35 -9.47 3.32
CA GLY A 23 12.16 -10.85 2.88
C GLY A 23 13.14 -11.28 1.80
N GLY A 24 14.19 -10.50 1.55
CA GLY A 24 15.18 -10.78 0.53
C GLY A 24 14.84 -10.09 -0.77
N SER A 25 13.81 -10.57 -1.47
CA SER A 25 13.39 -9.99 -2.75
C SER A 25 12.35 -8.88 -2.58
N TRP A 26 11.81 -8.72 -1.38
CA TRP A 26 10.79 -7.71 -1.12
C TRP A 26 10.89 -7.24 0.31
N ILE A 27 10.30 -6.07 0.57
CA ILE A 27 10.15 -5.55 1.93
C ILE A 27 8.66 -5.63 2.27
N ALA A 28 8.32 -6.40 3.29
CA ALA A 28 6.94 -6.50 3.74
C ALA A 28 6.61 -5.31 4.65
N LEU A 29 5.44 -4.72 4.44
CA LEU A 29 4.94 -3.60 5.23
C LEU A 29 3.83 -4.12 6.11
N LYS A 30 4.00 -3.99 7.42
CA LYS A 30 3.09 -4.59 8.38
C LYS A 30 2.60 -3.58 9.41
N VAL A 31 1.42 -3.84 9.94
CA VAL A 31 0.89 -3.13 11.10
C VAL A 31 0.39 -4.18 12.09
N CYS A 32 0.92 -4.12 13.31
CA CYS A 32 0.58 -5.08 14.37
C CYS A 32 0.74 -6.53 13.88
N GLY A 33 1.81 -6.80 13.14
CA GLY A 33 2.15 -8.13 12.66
C GLY A 33 1.43 -8.60 11.40
N LYS A 34 0.53 -7.79 10.84
CA LYS A 34 -0.22 -8.17 9.64
C LYS A 34 0.23 -7.34 8.44
N GLY A 35 0.42 -8.00 7.31
CA GLY A 35 0.90 -7.34 6.09
C GLY A 35 -0.18 -6.55 5.37
N PHE A 36 0.14 -5.31 4.99
CA PHE A 36 -0.76 -4.49 4.19
C PHE A 36 -0.13 -4.06 2.87
N GLY A 37 1.15 -4.35 2.66
CA GLY A 37 1.82 -4.04 1.41
C GLY A 37 3.15 -4.74 1.29
N TYR A 38 3.66 -4.78 0.07
CA TYR A 38 4.96 -5.37 -0.24
C TYR A 38 5.66 -4.49 -1.26
N LEU A 39 6.91 -4.13 -0.96
CA LEU A 39 7.73 -3.30 -1.84
C LEU A 39 8.76 -4.17 -2.55
N TRP A 40 8.81 -4.05 -3.87
CA TRP A 40 9.85 -4.68 -4.69
C TRP A 40 10.77 -3.58 -5.21
N GLU A 41 11.91 -3.42 -4.55
CA GLU A 41 12.83 -2.32 -4.84
C GLU A 41 13.39 -2.39 -6.26
N ARG A 42 13.67 -3.60 -6.73
CA ARG A 42 14.28 -3.80 -8.04
C ARG A 42 13.42 -3.23 -9.18
N THR A 43 12.12 -3.40 -9.07
CA THR A 43 11.19 -2.94 -10.12
C THR A 43 10.52 -1.62 -9.76
N GLU A 44 10.77 -1.11 -8.56
CA GLU A 44 10.14 0.11 -8.04
C GLU A 44 8.63 0.02 -8.12
N THR A 45 8.11 -1.12 -7.68
CA THR A 45 6.67 -1.37 -7.60
C THR A 45 6.30 -1.76 -6.19
N VAL A 46 5.03 -1.53 -5.84
CA VAL A 46 4.53 -1.91 -4.52
C VAL A 46 3.16 -2.56 -4.67
N GLY A 47 2.96 -3.67 -3.95
CA GLY A 47 1.65 -4.30 -3.85
C GLY A 47 0.94 -3.74 -2.63
N LEU A 48 -0.27 -3.23 -2.81
CA LEU A 48 -1.04 -2.66 -1.71
C LEU A 48 -2.40 -3.33 -1.61
N LYS A 49 -2.81 -3.60 -0.37
CA LYS A 49 -4.11 -4.18 -0.09
C LYS A 49 -5.21 -3.16 -0.35
N GLN A 50 -6.23 -3.55 -1.11
CA GLN A 50 -7.39 -2.72 -1.41
C GLN A 50 -8.63 -3.59 -1.33
N THR A 51 -9.80 -2.98 -1.46
CA THR A 51 -11.02 -3.74 -1.67
C THR A 51 -11.05 -4.19 -3.14
N ILE A 52 -11.86 -5.21 -3.43
CA ILE A 52 -11.99 -5.68 -4.80
C ILE A 52 -12.56 -4.58 -5.68
N ALA A 53 -13.53 -3.80 -5.17
CA ALA A 53 -14.12 -2.70 -5.92
C ALA A 53 -13.09 -1.63 -6.27
N GLU A 54 -12.22 -1.28 -5.32
CA GLU A 54 -11.15 -0.31 -5.57
C GLU A 54 -10.12 -0.84 -6.56
N GLN A 55 -9.76 -2.11 -6.43
CA GLN A 55 -8.83 -2.74 -7.38
C GLN A 55 -9.35 -2.61 -8.80
N MET A 56 -10.61 -2.97 -9.01
CA MET A 56 -11.20 -2.93 -10.33
C MET A 56 -11.26 -1.51 -10.90
N ALA A 57 -11.64 -0.55 -10.05
CA ALA A 57 -11.74 0.84 -10.47
C ALA A 57 -10.37 1.42 -10.85
N LEU A 58 -9.35 1.18 -10.03
CA LEU A 58 -8.01 1.70 -10.27
C LEU A 58 -7.41 1.15 -11.56
N VAL A 59 -7.50 -0.17 -11.74
CA VAL A 59 -6.92 -0.81 -12.92
C VAL A 59 -7.65 -0.41 -14.19
N ALA A 60 -8.99 -0.30 -14.13
CA ALA A 60 -9.78 0.11 -15.30
C ALA A 60 -9.47 1.54 -15.70
N GLU A 61 -9.28 2.42 -14.72
CA GLU A 61 -9.08 3.84 -14.97
C GLU A 61 -7.66 4.15 -15.48
N ARG A 62 -6.65 3.52 -14.86
CA ARG A 62 -5.25 3.80 -15.23
C ARG A 62 -4.41 2.52 -15.22
N PRO A 63 -4.57 1.68 -16.25
CA PRO A 63 -3.83 0.42 -16.33
C PRO A 63 -2.32 0.61 -16.48
N GLU A 64 -1.85 1.79 -16.84
CA GLU A 64 -0.41 2.07 -16.92
C GLU A 64 0.22 2.28 -15.54
N VAL A 65 -0.58 2.60 -14.52
CA VAL A 65 -0.12 2.83 -13.15
C VAL A 65 -0.38 1.62 -12.26
N PHE A 66 -1.51 0.95 -12.47
CA PHE A 66 -2.00 -0.10 -11.59
C PHE A 66 -2.19 -1.42 -12.33
N GLU A 67 -1.73 -2.51 -11.71
CA GLU A 67 -1.95 -3.85 -12.22
C GLU A 67 -2.62 -4.69 -11.14
N ILE A 68 -3.40 -5.68 -11.55
CA ILE A 68 -4.02 -6.61 -10.61
C ILE A 68 -2.93 -7.53 -10.05
N GLN A 69 -2.87 -7.63 -8.74
CA GLN A 69 -2.04 -8.64 -8.09
C GLN A 69 -2.98 -9.79 -7.69
N TYR A 70 -2.80 -10.93 -8.33
CA TYR A 70 -3.64 -12.10 -8.07
C TYR A 70 -3.20 -12.78 -6.79
N THR A 71 -4.11 -12.80 -5.81
CA THR A 71 -3.88 -13.49 -4.55
C THR A 71 -5.15 -14.24 -4.18
N SER A 72 -5.03 -15.22 -3.30
CA SER A 72 -6.22 -15.84 -2.72
C SER A 72 -6.73 -14.94 -1.59
N GLY A 73 -8.04 -14.91 -1.39
CA GLY A 73 -8.66 -14.14 -0.32
C GLY A 73 -9.69 -13.15 -0.83
N GLN A 74 -10.18 -12.34 0.10
CA GLN A 74 -11.32 -11.45 -0.16
C GLN A 74 -10.94 -10.02 -0.50
N PHE A 75 -9.65 -9.72 -0.56
CA PHE A 75 -9.18 -8.37 -0.85
C PHE A 75 -8.69 -8.27 -2.29
N GLY A 76 -8.73 -7.04 -2.82
CA GLY A 76 -8.23 -6.77 -4.16
C GLY A 76 -6.88 -6.07 -4.08
N TRP A 77 -5.80 -6.82 -4.23
CA TRP A 77 -4.45 -6.27 -4.19
C TRP A 77 -4.10 -5.63 -5.53
N VAL A 78 -3.41 -4.50 -5.49
CA VAL A 78 -2.94 -3.83 -6.70
C VAL A 78 -1.43 -3.66 -6.66
N VAL A 79 -0.80 -3.81 -7.82
CA VAL A 79 0.61 -3.47 -7.99
C VAL A 79 0.65 -2.04 -8.52
N VAL A 80 1.39 -1.16 -7.83
CA VAL A 80 1.50 0.25 -8.17
C VAL A 80 2.90 0.53 -8.70
N HIS A 81 2.98 1.19 -9.85
CA HIS A 81 4.27 1.62 -10.41
C HIS A 81 4.62 2.97 -9.82
N LEU A 82 5.63 2.99 -8.94
CA LEU A 82 6.01 4.18 -8.18
C LEU A 82 6.40 5.34 -9.08
N ALA A 83 7.03 5.06 -10.21
CA ALA A 83 7.48 6.09 -11.13
C ALA A 83 6.34 6.84 -11.83
N LYS A 84 5.12 6.35 -11.72
CA LYS A 84 3.98 6.87 -12.48
C LYS A 84 2.85 7.40 -11.61
N ILE A 85 3.03 7.47 -10.30
CA ILE A 85 1.96 7.88 -9.40
C ILE A 85 2.32 9.15 -8.65
N ASP A 86 1.32 9.97 -8.36
CA ASP A 86 1.46 11.17 -7.56
C ASP A 86 1.62 10.81 -6.07
N PRO A 87 2.53 11.48 -5.34
CA PRO A 87 2.76 11.16 -3.92
C PRO A 87 1.51 11.27 -3.05
N THR A 88 0.67 12.28 -3.30
CA THR A 88 -0.54 12.47 -2.50
C THR A 88 -1.50 11.30 -2.68
N GLU A 89 -1.70 10.89 -3.93
CA GLU A 89 -2.55 9.76 -4.23
C GLU A 89 -1.99 8.47 -3.66
N LEU A 90 -0.68 8.27 -3.77
CA LEU A 90 -0.04 7.08 -3.23
C LEU A 90 -0.24 6.99 -1.73
N PHE A 91 -0.09 8.11 -1.01
CA PHE A 91 -0.29 8.11 0.43
C PHE A 91 -1.73 7.75 0.81
N GLU A 92 -2.71 8.18 0.01
CA GLU A 92 -4.10 7.81 0.23
C GLU A 92 -4.30 6.30 0.08
N LEU A 93 -3.67 5.69 -0.93
CA LEU A 93 -3.77 4.25 -1.15
C LEU A 93 -3.06 3.45 -0.04
N VAL A 94 -1.90 3.93 0.41
CA VAL A 94 -1.18 3.31 1.51
C VAL A 94 -2.00 3.39 2.79
N THR A 95 -2.60 4.55 3.06
CA THR A 95 -3.46 4.75 4.24
C THR A 95 -4.65 3.80 4.20
N GLU A 96 -5.26 3.65 3.04
CA GLU A 96 -6.39 2.73 2.87
C GLU A 96 -5.97 1.29 3.16
N ALA A 97 -4.82 0.86 2.64
CA ALA A 97 -4.30 -0.48 2.88
C ALA A 97 -4.06 -0.70 4.38
N TRP A 98 -3.51 0.30 5.06
CA TRP A 98 -3.28 0.27 6.49
C TRP A 98 -4.60 0.16 7.25
N CYS A 99 -5.59 0.96 6.88
CA CYS A 99 -6.92 0.94 7.53
C CYS A 99 -7.62 -0.41 7.36
N LEU A 100 -7.42 -1.08 6.24
CA LEU A 100 -8.02 -2.40 5.99
C LEU A 100 -7.36 -3.50 6.82
N THR A 101 -6.21 -3.23 7.43
CA THR A 101 -5.40 -4.25 8.07
C THR A 101 -5.20 -4.01 9.57
N ALA A 102 -5.09 -2.75 10.00
CA ALA A 102 -4.85 -2.41 11.40
C ALA A 102 -6.04 -2.79 12.28
N PRO A 103 -5.80 -3.08 13.57
CA PRO A 103 -6.89 -3.36 14.50
C PRO A 103 -7.84 -2.14 14.60
N ARG A 104 -9.12 -2.42 14.79
CA ARG A 104 -10.15 -1.39 14.81
C ARG A 104 -9.87 -0.24 15.77
N PRO A 105 -9.45 -0.49 17.02
CA PRO A 105 -9.17 0.63 17.93
C PRO A 105 -8.07 1.55 17.41
N LEU A 106 -7.07 1.00 16.73
CA LEU A 106 -5.98 1.78 16.17
C LEU A 106 -6.47 2.64 15.00
N VAL A 107 -7.31 2.05 14.14
CA VAL A 107 -7.90 2.79 13.02
C VAL A 107 -8.78 3.93 13.52
N ASP A 108 -9.62 3.65 14.51
CA ASP A 108 -10.51 4.67 15.09
C ASP A 108 -9.71 5.83 15.69
N ALA A 109 -8.64 5.53 16.42
CA ALA A 109 -7.79 6.54 17.01
C ALA A 109 -7.09 7.39 15.93
N PHE A 110 -6.63 6.75 14.88
CA PHE A 110 -5.98 7.44 13.76
C PHE A 110 -6.96 8.38 13.06
N GLU A 111 -8.17 7.90 12.78
CA GLU A 111 -9.18 8.71 12.09
C GLU A 111 -9.68 9.87 12.95
N ALA A 112 -9.74 9.67 14.25
CA ALA A 112 -10.15 10.73 15.16
C ALA A 112 -9.14 11.88 15.20
N GLY A 113 -7.87 11.60 14.89
CA GLY A 113 -6.82 12.61 14.90
C GLY A 113 -6.58 13.30 13.55
N ARG A 114 -7.36 12.96 12.55
CA ARG A 114 -7.17 13.51 11.19
C ARG A 114 -7.88 14.83 11.00
#